data_0dcca1b5160ef674e9dd10579e9a9044
#
_entry.id   0dcca1b5160ef674e9dd10579e9a9044
#
_cell.length_a   1.000
_cell.length_b   1.000
_cell.length_c   1.000
_cell.angle_alpha   90.00
_cell.angle_beta   90.00
_cell.angle_gamma   90.00
#
_symmetry.space_group_name_H-M   'P 1'
#
loop_
_entity.id
_entity.type
_entity.pdbx_description
1 polymer ?
#
loop_
_entity_poly.entity_id
_entity_poly.type
_entity_poly.pdbx_seq_one_letter_code
_entity_poly.pdbx_strand_id
1 'polypeptide(L)'
;LTDTDTYVTAVAPFLRDRGLAAPDADLLRAALPHVRARARTYAEAAFALDYFFREPPELDAQAAARFLVPDAGPALGELADALADVTPWRADVLEERFRTWLERTGRDLKQVAQPARVALTGRSASPPLFDVMAVLGPARTVARLRAAAAMAAGG
;
A
#
# COMPACT_ATOMS: atom_id res chain seq x y z
N LEU A 1 16.69 -21.59 -3.71
CA LEU A 1 15.54 -20.75 -3.44
C LEU A 1 14.37 -21.60 -2.94
N THR A 2 13.76 -21.14 -1.85
CA THR A 2 12.59 -21.81 -1.28
C THR A 2 11.39 -21.57 -2.20
N ASP A 3 10.62 -22.61 -2.51
CA ASP A 3 9.42 -22.44 -3.31
C ASP A 3 8.34 -21.68 -2.53
N THR A 4 7.33 -21.18 -3.26
CA THR A 4 6.29 -20.34 -2.69
C THR A 4 5.50 -21.04 -1.58
N ASP A 5 5.11 -22.30 -1.79
CA ASP A 5 4.30 -23.01 -0.80
C ASP A 5 5.08 -23.27 0.48
N THR A 6 6.34 -23.62 0.37
CA THR A 6 7.22 -23.80 1.53
C THR A 6 7.39 -22.50 2.28
N TYR A 7 7.57 -21.38 1.56
CA TYR A 7 7.72 -20.06 2.16
C TYR A 7 6.43 -19.64 2.89
N VAL A 8 5.27 -19.85 2.26
CA VAL A 8 3.98 -19.56 2.87
C VAL A 8 3.82 -20.30 4.19
N THR A 9 4.16 -21.59 4.20
CA THR A 9 4.09 -22.40 5.41
C THR A 9 5.02 -21.87 6.50
N ALA A 10 6.23 -21.46 6.12
CA ALA A 10 7.23 -20.98 7.08
C ALA A 10 6.87 -19.60 7.66
N VAL A 11 6.27 -18.73 6.87
CA VAL A 11 5.92 -17.37 7.33
C VAL A 11 4.62 -17.36 8.14
N ALA A 12 3.77 -18.36 7.99
CA ALA A 12 2.44 -18.40 8.62
C ALA A 12 2.47 -18.21 10.15
N PRO A 13 3.36 -18.87 10.93
CA PRO A 13 3.41 -18.64 12.38
C PRO A 13 3.71 -17.18 12.75
N PHE A 14 4.54 -16.52 11.97
CA PHE A 14 4.91 -15.12 12.21
C PHE A 14 3.75 -14.18 11.89
N LEU A 15 2.93 -14.52 10.91
CA LEU A 15 1.71 -13.79 10.62
C LEU A 15 0.69 -13.97 11.76
N ARG A 16 0.55 -15.19 12.27
CA ARG A 16 -0.32 -15.46 13.42
C ARG A 16 0.08 -14.65 14.65
N ASP A 17 1.39 -14.55 14.90
CA ASP A 17 1.90 -13.77 16.03
C ASP A 17 1.54 -12.29 15.91
N ARG A 18 1.28 -11.82 14.71
CA ARG A 18 0.84 -10.45 14.46
C ARG A 18 -0.69 -10.30 14.42
N GLY A 19 -1.42 -11.36 14.77
CA GLY A 19 -2.87 -11.35 14.75
C GLY A 19 -3.50 -11.65 13.40
N LEU A 20 -2.71 -12.12 12.43
CA LEU A 20 -3.16 -12.40 11.07
C LEU A 20 -3.27 -13.93 10.88
N ALA A 21 -4.22 -14.53 11.58
CA ALA A 21 -4.31 -15.99 11.74
C ALA A 21 -4.69 -16.76 10.47
N ALA A 22 -5.46 -16.15 9.57
CA ALA A 22 -5.95 -16.84 8.37
C ALA A 22 -5.91 -15.88 7.18
N PRO A 23 -4.71 -15.47 6.73
CA PRO A 23 -4.63 -14.55 5.61
C PRO A 23 -5.16 -15.19 4.33
N ASP A 24 -5.76 -14.37 3.47
CA ASP A 24 -6.23 -14.80 2.16
C ASP A 24 -5.05 -15.37 1.35
N ALA A 25 -5.17 -16.61 0.89
CA ALA A 25 -4.09 -17.32 0.21
C ALA A 25 -3.69 -16.64 -1.12
N ASP A 26 -4.68 -16.16 -1.87
CA ASP A 26 -4.42 -15.51 -3.15
C ASP A 26 -3.72 -14.17 -2.95
N LEU A 27 -4.16 -13.41 -1.95
CA LEU A 27 -3.54 -12.14 -1.60
C LEU A 27 -2.10 -12.35 -1.12
N LEU A 28 -1.88 -13.37 -0.30
CA LEU A 28 -0.54 -13.71 0.19
C LEU A 28 0.40 -14.06 -0.96
N ARG A 29 -0.05 -14.89 -1.91
CA ARG A 29 0.75 -15.25 -3.08
C ARG A 29 1.05 -14.04 -3.97
N ALA A 30 0.10 -13.12 -4.09
CA ALA A 30 0.30 -11.90 -4.86
C ALA A 30 1.30 -10.95 -4.19
N ALA A 31 1.25 -10.83 -2.87
CA ALA A 31 2.10 -9.92 -2.11
C ALA A 31 3.54 -10.44 -1.94
N LEU A 32 3.72 -11.75 -1.81
CA LEU A 32 5.01 -12.37 -1.49
C LEU A 32 6.17 -11.97 -2.41
N PRO A 33 6.03 -11.98 -3.75
CA PRO A 33 7.14 -11.61 -4.62
C PRO A 33 7.68 -10.22 -4.37
N HIS A 34 6.85 -9.30 -3.87
CA HIS A 34 7.24 -7.91 -3.65
C HIS A 34 7.99 -7.71 -2.33
N VAL A 35 7.85 -8.63 -1.37
CA VAL A 35 8.48 -8.49 -0.06
C VAL A 35 9.58 -9.53 0.20
N ARG A 36 9.44 -10.69 -0.38
CA ARG A 36 10.30 -11.85 -0.11
C ARG A 36 11.78 -11.58 -0.35
N ALA A 37 12.11 -10.93 -1.46
CA ALA A 37 13.50 -10.69 -1.86
C ALA A 37 14.24 -9.77 -0.90
N ARG A 38 13.50 -8.92 -0.16
CA ARG A 38 14.08 -7.94 0.76
C ARG A 38 14.08 -8.39 2.21
N ALA A 39 13.30 -9.41 2.54
CA ALA A 39 13.19 -9.91 3.91
C ALA A 39 14.32 -10.90 4.17
N ARG A 40 15.03 -10.71 5.29
CA ARG A 40 16.11 -11.59 5.72
C ARG A 40 15.59 -12.72 6.58
N THR A 41 14.45 -12.50 7.24
CA THR A 41 13.83 -13.48 8.14
C THR A 41 12.35 -13.56 7.83
N TYR A 42 11.71 -14.63 8.29
CA TYR A 42 10.26 -14.78 8.17
C TYR A 42 9.52 -13.73 9.01
N ALA A 43 10.11 -13.33 10.14
CA ALA A 43 9.54 -12.25 10.95
C ALA A 43 9.52 -10.93 10.18
N GLU A 44 10.62 -10.61 9.47
CA GLU A 44 10.67 -9.41 8.62
C GLU A 44 9.66 -9.50 7.48
N ALA A 45 9.52 -10.69 6.88
CA ALA A 45 8.54 -10.90 5.82
C ALA A 45 7.12 -10.68 6.34
N ALA A 46 6.80 -11.22 7.51
CA ALA A 46 5.48 -11.04 8.12
C ALA A 46 5.20 -9.56 8.42
N PHE A 47 6.20 -8.83 8.92
CA PHE A 47 6.07 -7.39 9.13
C PHE A 47 5.79 -6.66 7.82
N ALA A 48 6.52 -7.00 6.76
CA ALA A 48 6.35 -6.37 5.44
C ALA A 48 5.02 -6.73 4.79
N LEU A 49 4.44 -7.87 5.12
CA LEU A 49 3.16 -8.33 4.59
C LEU A 49 1.95 -7.78 5.35
N ASP A 50 2.16 -7.32 6.58
CA ASP A 50 1.08 -6.98 7.51
C ASP A 50 0.00 -6.07 6.89
N TYR A 51 0.41 -4.96 6.27
CA TYR A 51 -0.56 -3.98 5.77
C TYR A 51 -1.41 -4.48 4.60
N PHE A 52 -1.00 -5.55 3.92
CA PHE A 52 -1.84 -6.13 2.86
C PHE A 52 -3.07 -6.83 3.42
N PHE A 53 -3.00 -7.28 4.69
CA PHE A 53 -4.05 -8.08 5.31
C PHE A 53 -4.83 -7.33 6.39
N ARG A 54 -4.29 -6.23 6.89
CA ARG A 54 -4.89 -5.49 7.99
C ARG A 54 -5.79 -4.38 7.44
N GLU A 55 -6.98 -4.26 7.96
CA GLU A 55 -7.96 -3.30 7.49
C GLU A 55 -8.54 -2.51 8.67
N PRO A 56 -8.22 -1.22 8.81
CA PRO A 56 -7.27 -0.43 8.02
C PRO A 56 -5.82 -0.77 8.37
N PRO A 57 -4.85 -0.34 7.55
CA PRO A 57 -3.45 -0.58 7.88
C PRO A 57 -3.07 0.16 9.16
N GLU A 58 -2.15 -0.42 9.92
CA GLU A 58 -1.62 0.24 11.11
C GLU A 58 -0.70 1.39 10.69
N LEU A 59 -0.98 2.60 11.15
CA LEU A 59 -0.20 3.77 10.78
C LEU A 59 0.99 3.96 11.71
N ASP A 60 2.19 4.07 11.13
CA ASP A 60 3.34 4.52 11.87
C ASP A 60 3.13 6.01 12.23
N ALA A 61 3.20 6.33 13.51
CA ALA A 61 2.89 7.67 14.00
C ALA A 61 3.78 8.75 13.39
N GLN A 62 5.07 8.46 13.23
CA GLN A 62 6.01 9.42 12.66
C GLN A 62 5.75 9.65 11.17
N ALA A 63 5.48 8.57 10.43
CA ALA A 63 5.17 8.66 9.01
C ALA A 63 3.86 9.45 8.80
N ALA A 64 2.84 9.15 9.59
CA ALA A 64 1.57 9.87 9.50
C ALA A 64 1.74 11.37 9.81
N ALA A 65 2.47 11.69 10.88
CA ALA A 65 2.71 13.07 11.26
C ALA A 65 3.47 13.86 10.19
N ARG A 66 4.39 13.19 9.51
CA ARG A 66 5.22 13.84 8.49
C ARG A 66 4.49 14.00 7.15
N PHE A 67 3.72 13.02 6.73
CA PHE A 67 3.18 12.96 5.36
C PHE A 67 1.67 13.14 5.25
N LEU A 68 0.89 12.79 6.28
CA LEU A 68 -0.56 12.98 6.24
C LEU A 68 -0.94 14.33 6.86
N VAL A 69 -0.37 15.37 6.27
CA VAL A 69 -0.59 16.76 6.69
C VAL A 69 -1.77 17.37 5.92
N PRO A 70 -2.38 18.47 6.40
CA PRO A 70 -3.57 19.04 5.74
C PRO A 70 -3.41 19.28 4.24
N ASP A 71 -2.25 19.72 3.79
CA ASP A 71 -1.99 19.98 2.36
C ASP A 71 -2.07 18.72 1.51
N ALA A 72 -1.85 17.54 2.09
CA ALA A 72 -1.92 16.28 1.38
C ALA A 72 -3.35 15.80 1.17
N GLY A 73 -4.30 16.26 1.97
CA GLY A 73 -5.68 15.80 1.93
C GLY A 73 -6.34 15.93 0.56
N PRO A 74 -6.38 17.13 -0.03
CA PRO A 74 -6.97 17.32 -1.36
C PRO A 74 -6.31 16.45 -2.42
N ALA A 75 -4.98 16.37 -2.40
CA ALA A 75 -4.24 15.55 -3.38
C ALA A 75 -4.62 14.09 -3.29
N LEU A 76 -4.70 13.53 -2.08
CA LEU A 76 -5.07 12.12 -1.90
C LEU A 76 -6.50 11.84 -2.35
N GLY A 77 -7.43 12.73 -2.06
CA GLY A 77 -8.81 12.59 -2.50
C GLY A 77 -8.96 12.63 -4.01
N GLU A 78 -8.27 13.58 -4.65
CA GLU A 78 -8.27 13.69 -6.11
C GLU A 78 -7.60 12.49 -6.76
N LEU A 79 -6.51 11.99 -6.17
CA LEU A 79 -5.84 10.79 -6.66
C LEU A 79 -6.77 9.58 -6.58
N ALA A 80 -7.50 9.42 -5.50
CA ALA A 80 -8.47 8.34 -5.36
C ALA A 80 -9.50 8.39 -6.49
N ASP A 81 -10.02 9.58 -6.79
CA ASP A 81 -10.97 9.76 -7.88
C ASP A 81 -10.36 9.44 -9.25
N ALA A 82 -9.11 9.86 -9.44
CA ALA A 82 -8.41 9.62 -10.70
C ALA A 82 -8.12 8.13 -10.95
N LEU A 83 -7.94 7.35 -9.89
CA LEU A 83 -7.64 5.91 -10.00
C LEU A 83 -8.88 5.02 -9.97
N ALA A 84 -10.02 5.55 -9.54
CA ALA A 84 -11.22 4.74 -9.26
C ALA A 84 -11.72 3.94 -10.47
N ASP A 85 -11.53 4.44 -11.68
CA ASP A 85 -12.03 3.80 -12.90
C ASP A 85 -10.94 3.13 -13.75
N VAL A 86 -9.73 3.00 -13.20
CA VAL A 86 -8.63 2.36 -13.94
C VAL A 86 -8.94 0.90 -14.23
N THR A 87 -8.78 0.51 -15.50
CA THR A 87 -9.01 -0.85 -15.95
C THR A 87 -8.11 -1.13 -17.16
N PRO A 88 -7.37 -2.24 -17.21
CA PRO A 88 -7.19 -3.23 -16.15
C PRO A 88 -6.40 -2.66 -14.96
N TRP A 89 -6.59 -3.26 -13.79
CA TRP A 89 -5.91 -2.82 -12.57
C TRP A 89 -4.53 -3.47 -12.51
N ARG A 90 -3.56 -2.81 -13.10
CA ARG A 90 -2.17 -3.27 -13.19
C ARG A 90 -1.21 -2.13 -12.87
N ALA A 91 -0.04 -2.47 -12.36
CA ALA A 91 0.95 -1.47 -11.95
C ALA A 91 1.31 -0.49 -13.07
N ASP A 92 1.53 -0.99 -14.30
CA ASP A 92 1.90 -0.13 -15.43
C ASP A 92 0.78 0.83 -15.83
N VAL A 93 -0.47 0.36 -15.82
CA VAL A 93 -1.64 1.18 -16.15
C VAL A 93 -1.88 2.22 -15.05
N LEU A 94 -1.71 1.82 -13.79
CA LEU A 94 -1.84 2.72 -12.64
C LEU A 94 -0.80 3.82 -12.68
N GLU A 95 0.44 3.46 -12.98
CA GLU A 95 1.53 4.43 -13.08
C GLU A 95 1.26 5.44 -14.18
N GLU A 96 0.79 5.00 -15.33
CA GLU A 96 0.44 5.88 -16.44
C GLU A 96 -0.68 6.84 -16.07
N ARG A 97 -1.75 6.35 -15.42
CA ARG A 97 -2.85 7.20 -14.97
C ARG A 97 -2.37 8.24 -13.95
N PHE A 98 -1.53 7.82 -13.03
CA PHE A 98 -0.95 8.69 -12.01
C PHE A 98 -0.12 9.81 -12.66
N ARG A 99 0.71 9.45 -13.61
CA ARG A 99 1.57 10.40 -14.33
C ARG A 99 0.72 11.42 -15.11
N THR A 100 -0.30 10.95 -15.81
CA THR A 100 -1.23 11.82 -16.55
C THR A 100 -1.96 12.77 -15.60
N TRP A 101 -2.39 12.26 -14.46
CA TRP A 101 -3.06 13.08 -13.44
C TRP A 101 -2.13 14.16 -12.87
N LEU A 102 -0.86 13.83 -12.62
CA LEU A 102 0.12 14.82 -12.15
C LEU A 102 0.29 15.94 -13.18
N GLU A 103 0.43 15.58 -14.45
CA GLU A 103 0.59 16.56 -15.52
C GLU A 103 -0.63 17.46 -15.64
N ARG A 104 -1.80 16.87 -15.60
CA ARG A 104 -3.08 17.61 -15.74
C ARG A 104 -3.31 18.57 -14.58
N THR A 105 -2.93 18.19 -13.37
CA THR A 105 -3.17 18.99 -12.16
C THR A 105 -2.00 19.89 -11.78
N GLY A 106 -0.84 19.72 -12.41
CA GLY A 106 0.37 20.46 -12.07
C GLY A 106 0.96 20.07 -10.72
N ARG A 107 0.55 18.94 -10.15
CA ARG A 107 1.07 18.50 -8.86
C ARG A 107 2.44 17.84 -9.02
N ASP A 108 3.28 17.99 -8.00
CA ASP A 108 4.61 17.40 -7.96
C ASP A 108 4.55 15.97 -7.43
N LEU A 109 5.22 15.06 -8.13
CA LEU A 109 5.31 13.65 -7.74
C LEU A 109 5.72 13.47 -6.27
N LYS A 110 6.74 14.21 -5.83
CA LYS A 110 7.25 14.08 -4.47
C LYS A 110 6.23 14.46 -3.40
N GLN A 111 5.35 15.41 -3.72
CA GLN A 111 4.34 15.87 -2.78
C GLN A 111 3.18 14.89 -2.63
N VAL A 112 3.01 13.98 -3.57
CA VAL A 112 1.88 13.04 -3.59
C VAL A 112 2.32 11.60 -3.28
N ALA A 113 3.48 11.18 -3.80
CA ALA A 113 3.91 9.78 -3.72
C ALA A 113 4.07 9.29 -2.27
N GLN A 114 4.73 10.06 -1.41
CA GLN A 114 4.95 9.65 -0.03
C GLN A 114 3.66 9.67 0.81
N PRO A 115 2.82 10.71 0.75
CA PRO A 115 1.51 10.64 1.39
C PRO A 115 0.68 9.45 0.93
N ALA A 116 0.70 9.15 -0.37
CA ALA A 116 -0.03 7.99 -0.90
C ALA A 116 0.52 6.68 -0.34
N ARG A 117 1.85 6.53 -0.24
CA ARG A 117 2.48 5.36 0.33
C ARG A 117 2.05 5.15 1.79
N VAL A 118 2.07 6.21 2.58
CA VAL A 118 1.63 6.14 3.99
C VAL A 118 0.14 5.80 4.06
N ALA A 119 -0.67 6.37 3.17
CA ALA A 119 -2.10 6.06 3.10
C ALA A 119 -2.34 4.57 2.87
N LEU A 120 -1.59 3.97 1.95
CA LEU A 120 -1.80 2.58 1.54
C LEU A 120 -1.18 1.56 2.48
N THR A 121 -0.02 1.89 3.07
CA THR A 121 0.76 0.93 3.86
C THR A 121 0.87 1.28 5.34
N GLY A 122 0.64 2.52 5.70
CA GLY A 122 0.89 3.04 7.05
C GLY A 122 2.35 3.35 7.29
N ARG A 123 3.21 3.21 6.29
CA ARG A 123 4.67 3.32 6.42
C ARG A 123 5.26 4.23 5.36
N SER A 124 6.45 4.77 5.63
CA SER A 124 7.18 5.60 4.66
C SER A 124 8.06 4.79 3.71
N ALA A 125 8.26 3.50 3.96
CA ALA A 125 9.04 2.60 3.10
C ALA A 125 8.19 1.37 2.75
N SER A 126 8.24 0.98 1.48
CA SER A 126 7.48 -0.17 0.98
C SER A 126 8.05 -0.60 -0.38
N PRO A 127 7.55 -1.69 -0.98
CA PRO A 127 7.78 -1.96 -2.39
C PRO A 127 7.27 -0.79 -3.25
N PRO A 128 7.57 -0.78 -4.56
CA PRO A 128 7.09 0.30 -5.43
C PRO A 128 5.59 0.55 -5.28
N LEU A 129 5.21 1.82 -5.27
CA LEU A 129 3.85 2.26 -4.96
C LEU A 129 2.79 1.56 -5.81
N PHE A 130 3.03 1.44 -7.12
CA PHE A 130 2.05 0.86 -8.03
C PHE A 130 1.95 -0.65 -7.91
N ASP A 131 3.02 -1.31 -7.47
CA ASP A 131 2.99 -2.74 -7.14
C ASP A 131 2.12 -2.98 -5.92
N VAL A 132 2.24 -2.11 -4.91
CA VAL A 132 1.37 -2.17 -3.71
C VAL A 132 -0.10 -2.00 -4.11
N MET A 133 -0.40 -1.01 -4.94
CA MET A 133 -1.76 -0.78 -5.43
C MET A 133 -2.31 -1.98 -6.19
N ALA A 134 -1.48 -2.57 -7.06
CA ALA A 134 -1.89 -3.73 -7.86
C ALA A 134 -2.27 -4.91 -6.98
N VAL A 135 -1.51 -5.15 -5.92
CA VAL A 135 -1.79 -6.24 -4.97
C VAL A 135 -3.04 -5.95 -4.14
N LEU A 136 -3.19 -4.71 -3.64
CA LEU A 136 -4.35 -4.32 -2.83
C LEU A 136 -5.66 -4.39 -3.59
N GLY A 137 -5.64 -4.07 -4.87
CA GLY A 137 -6.84 -4.00 -5.68
C GLY A 137 -7.53 -2.64 -5.61
N PRO A 138 -8.51 -2.39 -6.52
CA PRO A 138 -9.14 -1.07 -6.62
C PRO A 138 -9.90 -0.64 -5.37
N ALA A 139 -10.68 -1.53 -4.77
CA ALA A 139 -11.51 -1.17 -3.62
C ALA A 139 -10.67 -0.71 -2.43
N ARG A 140 -9.65 -1.48 -2.06
CA ARG A 140 -8.79 -1.13 -0.92
C ARG A 140 -7.93 0.08 -1.19
N THR A 141 -7.38 0.18 -2.41
CA THR A 141 -6.56 1.33 -2.78
C THR A 141 -7.36 2.63 -2.66
N VAL A 142 -8.53 2.68 -3.28
CA VAL A 142 -9.37 3.87 -3.25
C VAL A 142 -9.85 4.19 -1.83
N ALA A 143 -10.30 3.18 -1.09
CA ALA A 143 -10.77 3.37 0.29
C ALA A 143 -9.67 3.92 1.20
N ARG A 144 -8.45 3.38 1.09
CA ARG A 144 -7.32 3.83 1.92
C ARG A 144 -6.88 5.24 1.58
N LEU A 145 -6.87 5.60 0.30
CA LEU A 145 -6.55 6.96 -0.11
C LEU A 145 -7.59 7.96 0.42
N ARG A 146 -8.87 7.62 0.33
CA ARG A 146 -9.95 8.48 0.83
C ARG A 146 -9.93 8.62 2.34
N ALA A 147 -9.68 7.53 3.06
CA ALA A 147 -9.56 7.56 4.51
C ALA A 147 -8.41 8.46 4.97
N ALA A 148 -7.27 8.35 4.30
CA ALA A 148 -6.11 9.19 4.62
C ALA A 148 -6.37 10.65 4.25
N ALA A 149 -7.08 10.91 3.16
CA ALA A 149 -7.46 12.27 2.77
C ALA A 149 -8.33 12.92 3.85
N ALA A 150 -9.29 12.20 4.38
CA ALA A 150 -10.16 12.68 5.46
C ALA A 150 -9.37 12.93 6.75
N MET A 151 -8.46 12.02 7.07
CA MET A 151 -7.60 12.15 8.26
C MET A 151 -6.70 13.37 8.16
N ALA A 152 -6.07 13.58 7.01
CA ALA A 152 -5.19 14.71 6.78
C ALA A 152 -5.95 16.04 6.86
N ALA A 153 -7.14 16.09 6.30
CA ALA A 153 -7.99 17.29 6.33
C ALA A 153 -8.46 17.64 7.75
N GLY A 154 -8.71 16.60 8.57
CA GLY A 154 -9.19 16.77 9.94
C GLY A 154 -8.08 17.03 10.95
N GLY A 155 -6.84 16.76 10.54
CA GLY A 155 -5.68 16.93 11.40
C GLY A 155 -5.10 18.29 11.30
#